data_b66739708e9a64950efc84b98104efb2
#
_entry.id   b66739708e9a64950efc84b98104efb2
#
_cell.length_a   1.000
_cell.length_b   1.000
_cell.length_c   1.000
_cell.angle_alpha   90.00
_cell.angle_beta   90.00
_cell.angle_gamma   90.00
#
_symmetry.space_group_name_H-M   'P 1'
#
loop_
_entity.id
_entity.type
_entity.pdbx_description
1 polymer ?
#
loop_
_entity_poly.entity_id
_entity_poly.type
_entity_poly.pdbx_seq_one_letter_code
_entity_poly.pdbx_strand_id
1 'polypeptide(L)'
;MRRDVQILLATACLGAVALWGERILSAIATMEAFQVRSVEVRGARFLSEQEVVGLLALTPESSIWGALQPWTDQVVSHPMVKTGRITRDLPDGLLVSLVERTPIALAPTPILEPVDAEGYLLPLDPATYRLDLPILFSQKKTPKGARLVSEEIRRLAAEVDHLMAADTAFLQLVSSVEWTERGVLLVRWTDPRVDFLLPSRASPVRLRAGLSALADAVSKNPGAVPSEIDLRFLDQVVVRHRVD
;
A
#
# COMPACT_ATOMS: atom_id res chain seq x y z
N MET A 1 62.72 1.88 19.08
CA MET A 1 62.50 0.47 19.50
C MET A 1 61.10 0.18 20.08
N ARG A 2 60.55 0.89 21.08
CA ARG A 2 59.19 0.58 21.58
C ARG A 2 58.07 0.95 20.59
N ARG A 3 58.19 2.01 19.82
CA ARG A 3 57.17 2.47 18.85
C ARG A 3 57.07 1.54 17.63
N ASP A 4 58.20 1.09 17.16
CA ASP A 4 58.30 0.19 15.98
C ASP A 4 57.72 -1.18 16.28
N VAL A 5 57.93 -1.69 17.51
CA VAL A 5 57.32 -2.95 17.98
C VAL A 5 55.81 -2.81 18.16
N GLN A 6 55.31 -1.67 18.62
CA GLN A 6 53.86 -1.42 18.72
C GLN A 6 53.17 -1.34 17.35
N ILE A 7 53.83 -0.73 16.38
CA ILE A 7 53.31 -0.65 14.98
C ILE A 7 53.31 -2.06 14.38
N LEU A 8 54.34 -2.84 14.58
CA LEU A 8 54.43 -4.21 14.07
C LEU A 8 53.37 -5.13 14.70
N LEU A 9 53.12 -5.02 15.99
CA LEU A 9 52.03 -5.72 16.68
C LEU A 9 50.62 -5.28 16.22
N ALA A 10 50.42 -4.01 16.01
CA ALA A 10 49.15 -3.50 15.52
C ALA A 10 48.83 -3.95 14.09
N THR A 11 49.87 -3.95 13.20
CA THR A 11 49.71 -4.48 11.85
C THR A 11 49.54 -5.99 11.81
N ALA A 12 50.20 -6.74 12.67
CA ALA A 12 50.01 -8.18 12.80
C ALA A 12 48.62 -8.53 13.34
N CYS A 13 48.09 -7.79 14.33
CA CYS A 13 46.71 -7.94 14.80
C CYS A 13 45.66 -7.57 13.73
N LEU A 14 45.87 -6.49 12.98
CA LEU A 14 45.00 -6.11 11.85
C LEU A 14 45.04 -7.17 10.75
N GLY A 15 46.19 -7.71 10.42
CA GLY A 15 46.35 -8.81 9.47
C GLY A 15 45.71 -10.12 9.96
N ALA A 16 45.83 -10.45 11.23
CA ALA A 16 45.16 -11.59 11.84
C ALA A 16 43.61 -11.42 11.83
N VAL A 17 43.08 -10.24 12.16
CA VAL A 17 41.65 -9.95 12.10
C VAL A 17 41.13 -10.02 10.65
N ALA A 18 41.90 -9.55 9.67
CA ALA A 18 41.52 -9.63 8.26
C ALA A 18 41.52 -11.08 7.72
N LEU A 19 42.47 -11.92 8.18
CA LEU A 19 42.60 -13.31 7.69
C LEU A 19 41.71 -14.30 8.44
N TRP A 20 41.39 -14.04 9.70
CA TRP A 20 40.65 -14.96 10.57
C TRP A 20 39.26 -14.47 10.94
N GLY A 21 38.96 -13.20 10.69
CA GLY A 21 37.68 -12.57 11.04
C GLY A 21 36.48 -13.29 10.41
N GLU A 22 36.56 -13.65 9.15
CA GLU A 22 35.51 -14.41 8.47
C GLU A 22 35.32 -15.82 9.06
N ARG A 23 36.44 -16.48 9.46
CA ARG A 23 36.34 -17.81 10.07
C ARG A 23 35.81 -17.79 11.49
N ILE A 24 36.12 -16.73 12.26
CA ILE A 24 35.58 -16.52 13.60
C ILE A 24 34.09 -16.20 13.52
N LEU A 25 33.71 -15.32 12.61
CA LEU A 25 32.29 -14.98 12.38
C LEU A 25 31.48 -16.19 11.91
N SER A 26 32.03 -17.01 11.00
CA SER A 26 31.35 -18.23 10.56
C SER A 26 31.26 -19.29 11.67
N ALA A 27 32.28 -19.42 12.52
CA ALA A 27 32.23 -20.31 13.68
C ALA A 27 31.19 -19.85 14.73
N ILE A 28 31.09 -18.54 14.97
CA ILE A 28 30.06 -17.97 15.86
C ILE A 28 28.66 -18.17 15.25
N ALA A 29 28.54 -18.00 13.94
CA ALA A 29 27.26 -18.17 13.24
C ALA A 29 26.72 -19.61 13.31
N THR A 30 27.57 -20.60 13.48
CA THR A 30 27.17 -22.03 13.60
C THR A 30 26.89 -22.48 15.03
N MET A 31 27.09 -21.61 16.04
CA MET A 31 26.80 -21.96 17.44
C MET A 31 25.27 -22.06 17.65
N GLU A 32 24.81 -23.11 18.31
CA GLU A 32 23.38 -23.32 18.66
C GLU A 32 22.76 -22.13 19.43
N ALA A 33 23.58 -21.38 20.16
CA ALA A 33 23.16 -20.20 20.90
C ALA A 33 22.66 -19.04 20.01
N PHE A 34 23.01 -19.05 18.72
CA PHE A 34 22.63 -18.00 17.77
C PHE A 34 21.72 -18.49 16.64
N GLN A 35 21.20 -19.71 16.77
CA GLN A 35 20.13 -20.17 15.89
C GLN A 35 18.87 -19.33 16.12
N VAL A 36 18.14 -19.06 15.02
CA VAL A 36 16.88 -18.31 15.11
C VAL A 36 15.84 -19.15 15.84
N ARG A 37 15.44 -18.74 17.03
CA ARG A 37 14.42 -19.38 17.85
C ARG A 37 13.12 -18.59 17.96
N SER A 38 13.21 -17.28 17.75
CA SER A 38 12.06 -16.40 17.83
C SER A 38 12.04 -15.45 16.64
N VAL A 39 10.83 -15.14 16.16
CA VAL A 39 10.61 -14.12 15.14
C VAL A 39 9.45 -13.25 15.63
N GLU A 40 9.74 -11.99 15.86
CA GLU A 40 8.71 -11.00 16.15
C GLU A 40 8.33 -10.27 14.85
N VAL A 41 7.03 -10.17 14.57
CA VAL A 41 6.51 -9.48 13.38
C VAL A 41 5.80 -8.20 13.80
N ARG A 42 6.15 -7.08 13.19
CA ARG A 42 5.51 -5.77 13.41
C ARG A 42 5.01 -5.16 12.10
N GLY A 43 3.82 -4.58 12.16
CA GLY A 43 3.21 -3.87 11.04
C GLY A 43 2.35 -4.75 10.13
N ALA A 44 2.20 -6.04 10.41
CA ALA A 44 1.27 -6.92 9.75
C ALA A 44 -0.17 -6.60 10.20
N ARG A 45 -1.09 -6.51 9.24
CA ARG A 45 -2.52 -6.24 9.44
C ARG A 45 -3.38 -7.26 8.69
N PHE A 46 -3.05 -7.52 7.44
CA PHE A 46 -3.73 -8.47 6.56
C PHE A 46 -3.02 -9.81 6.55
N LEU A 47 -1.70 -9.82 6.63
CA LEU A 47 -0.90 -11.02 6.76
C LEU A 47 -0.86 -11.47 8.22
N SER A 48 -1.00 -12.76 8.45
CA SER A 48 -0.75 -13.34 9.77
C SER A 48 0.75 -13.42 10.06
N GLU A 49 1.11 -13.42 11.34
CA GLU A 49 2.52 -13.64 11.74
C GLU A 49 3.09 -14.93 11.17
N GLN A 50 2.27 -15.99 11.14
CA GLN A 50 2.69 -17.30 10.61
C GLN A 50 3.00 -17.24 9.11
N GLU A 51 2.21 -16.49 8.32
CA GLU A 51 2.50 -16.27 6.90
C GLU A 51 3.81 -15.52 6.70
N VAL A 52 4.04 -14.44 7.48
CA VAL A 52 5.30 -13.68 7.41
C VAL A 52 6.50 -14.52 7.80
N VAL A 53 6.38 -15.32 8.87
CA VAL A 53 7.45 -16.25 9.29
C VAL A 53 7.69 -17.32 8.23
N GLY A 54 6.62 -17.83 7.59
CA GLY A 54 6.72 -18.78 6.49
C GLY A 54 7.48 -18.22 5.27
N LEU A 55 7.36 -16.92 5.00
CA LEU A 55 8.12 -16.25 3.93
C LEU A 55 9.63 -16.28 4.16
N LEU A 56 10.09 -16.32 5.40
CA LEU A 56 11.52 -16.37 5.71
C LEU A 56 12.15 -17.71 5.35
N ALA A 57 11.37 -18.79 5.19
CA ALA A 57 11.84 -20.14 4.91
C ALA A 57 13.01 -20.56 5.82
N LEU A 58 12.91 -20.27 7.13
CA LEU A 58 13.93 -20.57 8.11
C LEU A 58 14.11 -22.08 8.24
N THR A 59 15.36 -22.50 8.37
CA THR A 59 15.73 -23.89 8.70
C THR A 59 16.27 -23.97 10.13
N PRO A 60 16.37 -25.15 10.74
CA PRO A 60 16.95 -25.31 12.09
C PRO A 60 18.39 -24.77 12.20
N GLU A 61 19.10 -24.71 11.08
CA GLU A 61 20.48 -24.19 11.00
C GLU A 61 20.54 -22.67 10.74
N SER A 62 19.37 -22.02 10.55
CA SER A 62 19.34 -20.57 10.32
C SER A 62 19.84 -19.81 11.54
N SER A 63 20.87 -18.98 11.33
CA SER A 63 21.50 -18.20 12.39
C SER A 63 21.17 -16.72 12.26
N ILE A 64 20.98 -16.03 13.39
CA ILE A 64 20.80 -14.57 13.41
C ILE A 64 21.99 -13.83 12.78
N TRP A 65 23.17 -14.43 12.72
CA TRP A 65 24.37 -13.87 12.10
C TRP A 65 24.45 -14.12 10.59
N GLY A 66 23.50 -14.87 10.03
CA GLY A 66 23.36 -15.04 8.59
C GLY A 66 23.07 -13.72 7.86
N ALA A 67 23.12 -13.77 6.53
CA ALA A 67 22.75 -12.63 5.69
C ALA A 67 21.26 -12.33 5.82
N LEU A 68 20.90 -11.13 6.26
CA LEU A 68 19.48 -10.71 6.41
C LEU A 68 18.83 -10.32 5.07
N GLN A 69 19.64 -9.95 4.07
CA GLN A 69 19.13 -9.44 2.80
C GLN A 69 18.27 -10.46 2.04
N PRO A 70 18.63 -11.73 1.90
CA PRO A 70 17.77 -12.72 1.23
C PRO A 70 16.39 -12.86 1.88
N TRP A 71 16.33 -12.85 3.20
CA TRP A 71 15.06 -12.89 3.93
C TRP A 71 14.26 -11.61 3.73
N THR A 72 14.92 -10.45 3.77
CA THR A 72 14.28 -9.16 3.49
C THR A 72 13.69 -9.13 2.09
N ASP A 73 14.45 -9.57 1.09
CA ASP A 73 13.99 -9.62 -0.31
C ASP A 73 12.80 -10.56 -0.46
N GLN A 74 12.78 -11.67 0.26
CA GLN A 74 11.71 -12.64 0.22
C GLN A 74 10.42 -12.06 0.83
N VAL A 75 10.50 -11.39 1.98
CA VAL A 75 9.36 -10.69 2.58
C VAL A 75 8.83 -9.58 1.66
N VAL A 76 9.71 -8.75 1.11
CA VAL A 76 9.33 -7.65 0.21
C VAL A 76 8.81 -8.17 -1.14
N SER A 77 9.15 -9.39 -1.54
CA SER A 77 8.61 -10.00 -2.75
C SER A 77 7.11 -10.31 -2.66
N HIS A 78 6.56 -10.41 -1.45
CA HIS A 78 5.13 -10.70 -1.25
C HIS A 78 4.25 -9.53 -1.73
N PRO A 79 3.18 -9.77 -2.51
CA PRO A 79 2.35 -8.71 -3.10
C PRO A 79 1.73 -7.74 -2.10
N MET A 80 1.43 -8.20 -0.89
CA MET A 80 0.89 -7.37 0.19
C MET A 80 1.92 -6.45 0.83
N VAL A 81 3.21 -6.72 0.67
CA VAL A 81 4.26 -5.96 1.34
C VAL A 81 4.73 -4.79 0.48
N LYS A 82 4.61 -3.59 1.01
CA LYS A 82 5.12 -2.35 0.38
C LYS A 82 6.60 -2.15 0.69
N THR A 83 6.97 -2.28 1.96
CA THR A 83 8.36 -2.22 2.43
C THR A 83 8.55 -3.18 3.60
N GLY A 84 9.77 -3.68 3.75
CA GLY A 84 10.13 -4.57 4.85
C GLY A 84 11.57 -4.34 5.31
N ARG A 85 11.83 -4.60 6.57
CA ARG A 85 13.15 -4.58 7.17
C ARG A 85 13.24 -5.71 8.19
N ILE A 86 14.35 -6.43 8.18
CA ILE A 86 14.67 -7.44 9.19
C ILE A 86 15.87 -6.96 10.00
N THR A 87 15.76 -7.04 11.31
CA THR A 87 16.83 -6.73 12.25
C THR A 87 17.01 -7.88 13.22
N ARG A 88 18.21 -7.98 13.81
CA ARG A 88 18.51 -8.97 14.81
C ARG A 88 17.95 -8.55 16.15
N ASP A 89 17.32 -9.47 16.83
CA ASP A 89 16.90 -9.34 18.23
C ASP A 89 17.68 -10.35 19.05
N LEU A 90 18.74 -9.84 19.72
CA LEU A 90 19.69 -10.69 20.42
C LEU A 90 19.09 -11.34 21.65
N PRO A 91 19.47 -12.60 21.99
CA PRO A 91 20.57 -13.38 21.38
C PRO A 91 20.20 -14.27 20.21
N ASP A 92 18.91 -14.63 20.02
CA ASP A 92 18.46 -15.71 19.15
C ASP A 92 17.18 -15.35 18.38
N GLY A 93 16.85 -14.06 18.28
CA GLY A 93 15.63 -13.55 17.63
C GLY A 93 15.88 -12.76 16.35
N LEU A 94 14.81 -12.66 15.55
CA LEU A 94 14.68 -11.74 14.44
C LEU A 94 13.46 -10.85 14.65
N LEU A 95 13.60 -9.56 14.37
CA LEU A 95 12.49 -8.61 14.31
C LEU A 95 12.23 -8.26 12.85
N VAL A 96 11.06 -8.67 12.35
CA VAL A 96 10.54 -8.34 11.01
C VAL A 96 9.60 -7.15 11.13
N SER A 97 10.01 -6.01 10.62
CA SER A 97 9.16 -4.81 10.55
C SER A 97 8.74 -4.61 9.10
N LEU A 98 7.44 -4.59 8.84
CA LEU A 98 6.91 -4.42 7.49
C LEU A 98 5.82 -3.34 7.44
N VAL A 99 5.63 -2.79 6.25
CA VAL A 99 4.50 -1.93 5.91
C VAL A 99 3.73 -2.64 4.81
N GLU A 100 2.47 -2.94 5.08
CA GLU A 100 1.60 -3.53 4.08
C GLU A 100 1.02 -2.49 3.13
N ARG A 101 0.66 -2.95 1.92
CA ARG A 101 -0.14 -2.17 0.98
C ARG A 101 -1.57 -2.07 1.47
N THR A 102 -2.15 -0.90 1.34
CA THR A 102 -3.53 -0.64 1.75
C THR A 102 -4.43 -0.64 0.52
N PRO A 103 -5.47 -1.48 0.48
CA PRO A 103 -6.45 -1.44 -0.60
C PRO A 103 -7.26 -0.14 -0.51
N ILE A 104 -7.44 0.54 -1.64
CA ILE A 104 -8.18 1.81 -1.73
C ILE A 104 -9.34 1.77 -2.73
N ALA A 105 -9.33 0.82 -3.64
CA ALA A 105 -10.36 0.65 -4.65
C ALA A 105 -10.39 -0.80 -5.16
N LEU A 106 -11.41 -1.13 -5.94
CA LEU A 106 -11.55 -2.41 -6.65
C LEU A 106 -11.32 -2.19 -8.14
N ALA A 107 -10.37 -2.92 -8.71
CA ALA A 107 -10.06 -2.87 -10.14
C ALA A 107 -10.81 -3.97 -10.89
N PRO A 108 -11.37 -3.68 -12.09
CA PRO A 108 -12.01 -4.67 -12.93
C PRO A 108 -10.94 -5.52 -13.65
N THR A 109 -10.59 -6.62 -13.05
CA THR A 109 -9.91 -7.75 -13.68
C THR A 109 -10.98 -8.75 -14.14
N PRO A 110 -10.72 -10.00 -14.46
CA PRO A 110 -11.81 -10.96 -14.68
C PRO A 110 -12.81 -11.08 -13.52
N ILE A 111 -12.31 -10.81 -12.32
CA ILE A 111 -13.07 -10.58 -11.08
C ILE A 111 -12.68 -9.20 -10.52
N LEU A 112 -13.43 -8.68 -9.53
CA LEU A 112 -13.02 -7.46 -8.84
C LEU A 112 -11.89 -7.78 -7.85
N GLU A 113 -10.73 -7.17 -8.05
CA GLU A 113 -9.56 -7.35 -7.19
C GLU A 113 -9.18 -6.02 -6.53
N PRO A 114 -8.83 -6.03 -5.23
CA PRO A 114 -8.37 -4.83 -4.55
C PRO A 114 -7.07 -4.31 -5.15
N VAL A 115 -6.95 -2.98 -5.20
CA VAL A 115 -5.79 -2.27 -5.72
C VAL A 115 -5.37 -1.18 -4.76
N ASP A 116 -4.07 -0.96 -4.64
CA ASP A 116 -3.51 0.15 -3.85
C ASP A 116 -3.38 1.45 -4.68
N ALA A 117 -2.94 2.53 -4.02
CA ALA A 117 -2.75 3.85 -4.63
C ALA A 117 -1.70 3.86 -5.76
N GLU A 118 -0.80 2.91 -5.79
CA GLU A 118 0.25 2.77 -6.81
C GLU A 118 -0.18 1.89 -7.98
N GLY A 119 -1.37 1.26 -7.88
CA GLY A 119 -1.92 0.38 -8.89
C GLY A 119 -1.49 -1.08 -8.78
N TYR A 120 -0.96 -1.52 -7.64
CA TYR A 120 -0.68 -2.92 -7.40
C TYR A 120 -1.94 -3.68 -7.01
N LEU A 121 -2.18 -4.81 -7.68
CA LEU A 121 -3.23 -5.74 -7.31
C LEU A 121 -2.86 -6.49 -6.03
N LEU A 122 -3.81 -6.58 -5.12
CA LEU A 122 -3.61 -7.16 -3.79
C LEU A 122 -4.36 -8.50 -3.71
N PRO A 123 -3.70 -9.57 -3.22
CA PRO A 123 -4.29 -10.90 -3.11
C PRO A 123 -5.23 -10.99 -1.90
N LEU A 124 -6.23 -10.12 -1.84
CA LEU A 124 -7.24 -10.09 -0.80
C LEU A 124 -8.59 -10.40 -1.43
N ASP A 125 -9.38 -11.25 -0.77
CA ASP A 125 -10.77 -11.45 -1.13
C ASP A 125 -11.63 -10.32 -0.53
N PRO A 126 -12.23 -9.44 -1.36
CA PRO A 126 -13.04 -8.32 -0.87
C PRO A 126 -14.19 -8.76 0.04
N ALA A 127 -14.78 -9.92 -0.19
CA ALA A 127 -15.89 -10.44 0.60
C ALA A 127 -15.43 -10.90 1.98
N THR A 128 -14.32 -11.63 2.04
CA THR A 128 -13.74 -12.11 3.31
C THR A 128 -13.33 -10.96 4.21
N TYR A 129 -12.69 -9.94 3.66
CA TYR A 129 -12.23 -8.76 4.40
C TYR A 129 -13.28 -7.65 4.52
N ARG A 130 -14.48 -7.85 3.94
CA ARG A 130 -15.59 -6.85 3.93
C ARG A 130 -15.10 -5.48 3.47
N LEU A 131 -14.38 -5.46 2.36
CA LEU A 131 -13.83 -4.24 1.80
C LEU A 131 -14.95 -3.46 1.09
N ASP A 132 -15.37 -2.37 1.70
CA ASP A 132 -16.29 -1.40 1.10
C ASP A 132 -15.46 -0.31 0.41
N LEU A 133 -15.17 -0.54 -0.86
CA LEU A 133 -14.24 0.27 -1.66
C LEU A 133 -14.89 0.62 -3.01
N PRO A 134 -14.59 1.82 -3.55
CA PRO A 134 -15.11 2.22 -4.85
C PRO A 134 -14.57 1.32 -5.97
N ILE A 135 -15.39 1.08 -6.98
CA ILE A 135 -14.98 0.35 -8.19
C ILE A 135 -14.41 1.34 -9.20
N LEU A 136 -13.23 1.02 -9.73
CA LEU A 136 -12.60 1.78 -10.81
C LEU A 136 -13.11 1.27 -12.16
N PHE A 137 -13.81 2.10 -12.92
CA PHE A 137 -14.25 1.73 -14.26
C PHE A 137 -13.25 2.20 -15.31
N SER A 138 -12.82 1.28 -16.17
CA SER A 138 -11.97 1.54 -17.32
C SER A 138 -12.33 0.59 -18.46
N GLN A 139 -12.28 1.08 -19.69
CA GLN A 139 -12.42 0.24 -20.87
C GLN A 139 -11.16 -0.60 -21.14
N LYS A 140 -10.01 -0.17 -20.58
CA LYS A 140 -8.74 -0.89 -20.73
C LYS A 140 -8.65 -1.99 -19.67
N LYS A 141 -8.68 -3.22 -20.14
CA LYS A 141 -8.58 -4.41 -19.28
C LYS A 141 -7.15 -4.57 -18.74
N THR A 142 -7.06 -4.95 -17.48
CA THR A 142 -5.81 -5.42 -16.89
C THR A 142 -5.56 -6.87 -17.35
N PRO A 143 -4.35 -7.22 -17.85
CA PRO A 143 -4.03 -8.59 -18.22
C PRO A 143 -4.16 -9.54 -17.02
N LYS A 144 -4.63 -10.76 -17.30
CA LYS A 144 -4.73 -11.80 -16.25
C LYS A 144 -3.34 -12.12 -15.68
N GLY A 145 -3.22 -12.14 -14.36
CA GLY A 145 -1.98 -12.43 -13.64
C GLY A 145 -0.98 -11.27 -13.58
N ALA A 146 -1.36 -10.08 -14.03
CA ALA A 146 -0.55 -8.89 -13.82
C ALA A 146 -0.48 -8.53 -12.32
N ARG A 147 0.68 -8.07 -11.86
CA ARG A 147 0.82 -7.48 -10.52
C ARG A 147 0.38 -6.01 -10.49
N LEU A 148 0.42 -5.34 -11.63
CA LEU A 148 0.12 -3.93 -11.79
C LEU A 148 -1.04 -3.78 -12.78
N VAL A 149 -1.98 -2.93 -12.45
CA VAL A 149 -3.11 -2.60 -13.32
C VAL A 149 -2.69 -1.75 -14.54
N SER A 150 -3.61 -1.59 -15.49
CA SER A 150 -3.38 -0.70 -16.63
C SER A 150 -3.11 0.75 -16.17
N GLU A 151 -2.41 1.53 -17.00
CA GLU A 151 -2.07 2.92 -16.69
C GLU A 151 -3.31 3.77 -16.38
N GLU A 152 -4.42 3.53 -17.06
CA GLU A 152 -5.66 4.25 -16.83
C GLU A 152 -6.24 3.95 -15.44
N ILE A 153 -6.29 2.67 -15.04
CA ILE A 153 -6.75 2.27 -13.71
C ILE A 153 -5.79 2.80 -12.63
N ARG A 154 -4.49 2.81 -12.90
CA ARG A 154 -3.50 3.37 -11.98
C ARG A 154 -3.74 4.86 -11.73
N ARG A 155 -4.06 5.63 -12.78
CA ARG A 155 -4.43 7.04 -12.61
C ARG A 155 -5.71 7.22 -11.82
N LEU A 156 -6.73 6.36 -12.03
CA LEU A 156 -7.95 6.39 -11.21
C LEU A 156 -7.65 6.06 -9.74
N ALA A 157 -6.80 5.07 -9.46
CA ALA A 157 -6.38 4.75 -8.10
C ALA A 157 -5.68 5.95 -7.43
N ALA A 158 -4.81 6.65 -8.15
CA ALA A 158 -4.17 7.87 -7.63
C ALA A 158 -5.18 9.01 -7.36
N GLU A 159 -6.25 9.12 -8.15
CA GLU A 159 -7.33 10.09 -7.87
C GLU A 159 -8.15 9.69 -6.63
N VAL A 160 -8.44 8.39 -6.46
CA VAL A 160 -9.12 7.90 -5.25
C VAL A 160 -8.28 8.15 -4.00
N ASP A 161 -6.98 7.90 -4.04
CA ASP A 161 -6.06 8.22 -2.93
C ASP A 161 -6.07 9.72 -2.61
N HIS A 162 -6.04 10.55 -3.64
CA HIS A 162 -6.14 12.00 -3.48
C HIS A 162 -7.48 12.42 -2.86
N LEU A 163 -8.61 11.86 -3.31
CA LEU A 163 -9.94 12.13 -2.75
C LEU A 163 -10.03 11.67 -1.29
N MET A 164 -9.44 10.53 -0.95
CA MET A 164 -9.38 10.02 0.43
C MET A 164 -8.60 10.96 1.34
N ALA A 165 -7.47 11.47 0.87
CA ALA A 165 -6.67 12.45 1.60
C ALA A 165 -7.37 13.81 1.73
N ALA A 166 -8.19 14.19 0.74
CA ALA A 166 -8.92 15.44 0.72
C ALA A 166 -10.15 15.41 1.63
N ASP A 167 -10.94 14.33 1.60
CA ASP A 167 -12.15 14.15 2.40
C ASP A 167 -12.55 12.67 2.47
N THR A 168 -12.20 12.02 3.57
CA THR A 168 -12.51 10.59 3.79
C THR A 168 -14.02 10.32 3.84
N ALA A 169 -14.81 11.23 4.40
CA ALA A 169 -16.26 11.06 4.50
C ALA A 169 -16.93 11.13 3.12
N PHE A 170 -16.43 11.99 2.23
CA PHE A 170 -16.86 12.02 0.84
C PHE A 170 -16.63 10.67 0.16
N LEU A 171 -15.44 10.11 0.33
CA LEU A 171 -15.06 8.85 -0.32
C LEU A 171 -15.87 7.64 0.17
N GLN A 172 -16.31 7.62 1.42
CA GLN A 172 -17.12 6.53 1.97
C GLN A 172 -18.47 6.33 1.27
N LEU A 173 -18.97 7.36 0.57
CA LEU A 173 -20.20 7.30 -0.19
C LEU A 173 -19.98 7.00 -1.67
N VAL A 174 -18.72 6.91 -2.11
CA VAL A 174 -18.36 6.68 -3.51
C VAL A 174 -18.49 5.19 -3.84
N SER A 175 -19.34 4.89 -4.80
CA SER A 175 -19.50 3.54 -5.35
C SER A 175 -18.59 3.24 -6.53
N SER A 176 -18.33 4.26 -7.36
CA SER A 176 -17.46 4.08 -8.53
C SER A 176 -16.78 5.36 -8.98
N VAL A 177 -15.66 5.18 -9.66
CA VAL A 177 -14.86 6.28 -10.25
C VAL A 177 -14.45 5.89 -11.65
N GLU A 178 -14.60 6.81 -12.60
CA GLU A 178 -14.20 6.61 -14.00
C GLU A 178 -13.73 7.92 -14.66
N TRP A 179 -12.93 7.79 -15.70
CA TRP A 179 -12.68 8.88 -16.62
C TRP A 179 -13.75 8.91 -17.73
N THR A 180 -14.40 10.05 -17.92
CA THR A 180 -15.23 10.23 -19.11
C THR A 180 -14.37 10.35 -20.36
N GLU A 181 -14.94 10.16 -21.54
CA GLU A 181 -14.25 10.34 -22.83
C GLU A 181 -13.62 11.75 -22.98
N ARG A 182 -14.15 12.73 -22.28
CA ARG A 182 -13.63 14.12 -22.26
C ARG A 182 -12.54 14.35 -21.21
N GLY A 183 -12.05 13.30 -20.54
CA GLY A 183 -11.03 13.40 -19.52
C GLY A 183 -11.48 14.07 -18.22
N VAL A 184 -12.76 14.00 -17.90
CA VAL A 184 -13.34 14.47 -16.65
C VAL A 184 -13.46 13.30 -15.67
N LEU A 185 -13.13 13.51 -14.41
CA LEU A 185 -13.31 12.49 -13.38
C LEU A 185 -14.79 12.46 -12.98
N LEU A 186 -15.43 11.34 -13.25
CA LEU A 186 -16.80 11.07 -12.83
C LEU A 186 -16.77 10.20 -11.58
N VAL A 187 -17.29 10.72 -10.48
CA VAL A 187 -17.40 10.04 -9.19
C VAL A 187 -18.87 9.83 -8.88
N ARG A 188 -19.26 8.59 -8.67
CA ARG A 188 -20.66 8.22 -8.50
C ARG A 188 -20.96 7.77 -7.10
N TRP A 189 -22.01 8.34 -6.51
CA TRP A 189 -22.60 7.88 -5.25
C TRP A 189 -23.83 7.01 -5.52
N THR A 190 -24.08 6.05 -4.63
CA THR A 190 -25.26 5.18 -4.74
C THR A 190 -26.44 5.67 -3.91
N ASP A 191 -26.17 6.20 -2.72
CA ASP A 191 -27.19 6.69 -1.79
C ASP A 191 -26.75 8.00 -1.11
N PRO A 192 -27.34 9.14 -1.50
CA PRO A 192 -28.26 9.31 -2.63
C PRO A 192 -27.54 9.11 -3.96
N ARG A 193 -28.28 8.71 -5.01
CA ARG A 193 -27.69 8.50 -6.34
C ARG A 193 -27.37 9.84 -7.02
N VAL A 194 -26.11 10.24 -6.94
CA VAL A 194 -25.62 11.52 -7.47
C VAL A 194 -24.29 11.29 -8.18
N ASP A 195 -24.15 11.88 -9.36
CA ASP A 195 -22.92 11.90 -10.14
C ASP A 195 -22.16 13.22 -9.88
N PHE A 196 -20.90 13.14 -9.48
CA PHE A 196 -20.02 14.29 -9.32
C PHE A 196 -19.02 14.35 -10.47
N LEU A 197 -19.02 15.47 -11.20
CA LEU A 197 -18.00 15.76 -12.21
C LEU A 197 -16.90 16.60 -11.57
N LEU A 198 -15.73 16.01 -11.42
CA LEU A 198 -14.59 16.61 -10.73
C LEU A 198 -13.45 16.96 -11.72
N PRO A 199 -12.70 18.03 -11.45
CA PRO A 199 -11.38 18.16 -12.05
C PRO A 199 -10.44 17.14 -11.46
N SER A 200 -9.38 16.75 -12.19
CA SER A 200 -8.29 15.98 -11.60
C SER A 200 -7.75 16.69 -10.36
N ARG A 201 -7.43 15.92 -9.31
CA ARG A 201 -6.94 16.41 -8.03
C ARG A 201 -7.82 17.50 -7.41
N ALA A 202 -9.12 17.24 -7.34
CA ALA A 202 -10.08 18.15 -6.73
C ALA A 202 -9.67 18.52 -5.29
N SER A 203 -9.65 19.83 -4.98
CA SER A 203 -9.26 20.30 -3.66
C SER A 203 -10.33 20.03 -2.60
N PRO A 204 -9.96 19.94 -1.28
CA PRO A 204 -10.94 19.79 -0.19
C PRO A 204 -11.98 20.90 -0.17
N VAL A 205 -11.61 22.12 -0.53
CA VAL A 205 -12.53 23.25 -0.62
C VAL A 205 -13.58 23.02 -1.71
N ARG A 206 -13.15 22.43 -2.82
CA ARG A 206 -14.02 22.13 -3.95
C ARG A 206 -15.03 21.04 -3.62
N LEU A 207 -14.59 19.98 -2.96
CA LEU A 207 -15.46 18.91 -2.50
C LEU A 207 -16.51 19.43 -1.51
N ARG A 208 -16.10 20.24 -0.54
CA ARG A 208 -17.02 20.86 0.41
C ARG A 208 -18.05 21.78 -0.27
N ALA A 209 -17.65 22.54 -1.30
CA ALA A 209 -18.55 23.35 -2.07
C ALA A 209 -19.63 22.49 -2.77
N GLY A 210 -19.25 21.35 -3.33
CA GLY A 210 -20.16 20.37 -3.93
C GLY A 210 -21.13 19.78 -2.92
N LEU A 211 -20.64 19.37 -1.75
CA LEU A 211 -21.47 18.85 -0.66
C LEU A 211 -22.47 19.90 -0.14
N SER A 212 -22.01 21.16 0.00
CA SER A 212 -22.90 22.27 0.40
C SER A 212 -23.98 22.53 -0.66
N ALA A 213 -23.64 22.48 -1.94
CA ALA A 213 -24.59 22.67 -3.03
C ALA A 213 -25.60 21.51 -3.08
N LEU A 214 -25.19 20.28 -2.84
CA LEU A 214 -26.07 19.12 -2.73
C LEU A 214 -27.06 19.30 -1.55
N ALA A 215 -26.55 19.63 -0.37
CA ALA A 215 -27.38 19.85 0.81
C ALA A 215 -28.39 20.99 0.63
N ASP A 216 -27.95 22.09 0.03
CA ASP A 216 -28.84 23.23 -0.29
C ASP A 216 -29.94 22.83 -1.29
N ALA A 217 -29.61 22.10 -2.35
CA ALA A 217 -30.56 21.64 -3.34
C ALA A 217 -31.60 20.68 -2.73
N VAL A 218 -31.18 19.72 -1.91
CA VAL A 218 -32.04 18.79 -1.19
C VAL A 218 -32.93 19.53 -0.19
N SER A 219 -32.41 20.52 0.53
CA SER A 219 -33.22 21.32 1.49
C SER A 219 -34.29 22.16 0.82
N LYS A 220 -34.00 22.70 -0.36
CA LYS A 220 -34.97 23.49 -1.15
C LYS A 220 -36.06 22.65 -1.82
N ASN A 221 -35.73 21.41 -2.15
CA ASN A 221 -36.66 20.48 -2.78
C ASN A 221 -36.45 19.03 -2.28
N PRO A 222 -36.99 18.68 -1.10
CA PRO A 222 -36.74 17.37 -0.47
C PRO A 222 -37.17 16.17 -1.31
N GLY A 223 -38.03 16.35 -2.30
CA GLY A 223 -38.50 15.29 -3.21
C GLY A 223 -37.68 15.11 -4.48
N ALA A 224 -36.72 16.00 -4.74
CA ALA A 224 -35.95 16.00 -5.99
C ALA A 224 -34.46 16.09 -5.71
N VAL A 225 -33.85 14.93 -5.45
CA VAL A 225 -32.39 14.83 -5.31
C VAL A 225 -31.72 15.16 -6.66
N PRO A 226 -30.70 16.03 -6.69
CA PRO A 226 -29.92 16.28 -7.90
C PRO A 226 -29.34 14.99 -8.48
N SER A 227 -29.36 14.88 -9.80
CA SER A 227 -28.70 13.73 -10.47
C SER A 227 -27.23 13.96 -10.72
N GLU A 228 -26.78 15.24 -10.80
CA GLU A 228 -25.40 15.58 -11.12
C GLU A 228 -24.98 16.88 -10.42
N ILE A 229 -23.76 16.88 -9.89
CA ILE A 229 -23.06 18.04 -9.32
C ILE A 229 -21.76 18.27 -10.11
N ASP A 230 -21.69 19.35 -10.88
CA ASP A 230 -20.53 19.65 -11.68
C ASP A 230 -19.60 20.65 -10.96
N LEU A 231 -18.43 20.17 -10.59
CA LEU A 231 -17.39 20.87 -9.84
C LEU A 231 -16.18 21.28 -10.69
N ARG A 232 -16.25 21.19 -11.98
CA ARG A 232 -15.11 21.52 -12.87
C ARG A 232 -14.80 23.01 -12.95
N PHE A 233 -15.80 23.85 -12.73
CA PHE A 233 -15.65 25.31 -12.82
C PHE A 233 -15.05 25.88 -11.53
N LEU A 234 -14.14 26.84 -11.63
CA LEU A 234 -13.42 27.37 -10.46
C LEU A 234 -14.29 28.20 -9.51
N ASP A 235 -15.24 28.93 -10.05
CA ASP A 235 -16.03 29.97 -9.37
C ASP A 235 -17.50 29.59 -9.13
N GLN A 236 -17.95 28.48 -9.67
CA GLN A 236 -19.34 28.03 -9.56
C GLN A 236 -19.46 26.52 -9.39
N VAL A 237 -20.59 26.10 -8.83
CA VAL A 237 -21.06 24.72 -8.78
C VAL A 237 -22.33 24.62 -9.59
N VAL A 238 -22.40 23.73 -10.57
CA VAL A 238 -23.58 23.53 -11.38
C VAL A 238 -24.32 22.29 -10.88
N VAL A 239 -25.58 22.49 -10.49
CA VAL A 239 -26.49 21.43 -10.00
C VAL A 239 -27.47 21.09 -11.10
N ARG A 240 -27.58 19.81 -11.46
CA ARG A 240 -28.53 19.34 -12.47
C ARG A 240 -29.49 18.32 -11.86
N HIS A 241 -30.74 18.42 -12.24
CA HIS A 241 -31.78 17.45 -11.93
C HIS A 241 -32.08 16.62 -13.18
N ARG A 242 -32.44 15.34 -13.00
CA ARG A 242 -32.92 14.54 -14.12
C ARG A 242 -34.25 15.14 -14.58
N VAL A 243 -34.33 15.45 -15.86
CA VAL A 243 -35.60 15.76 -16.52
C VAL A 243 -36.17 14.40 -16.98
N ASP A 244 -37.31 14.01 -16.39
CA ASP A 244 -38.05 12.82 -16.81
C ASP A 244 -38.68 13.00 -18.20
#